data_616fa68aa80ddd1c37f403e3325596a4
#
_entry.id   616fa68aa80ddd1c37f403e3325596a4
#
_cell.length_a   1.000
_cell.length_b   1.000
_cell.length_c   1.000
_cell.angle_alpha   90.00
_cell.angle_beta   90.00
_cell.angle_gamma   90.00
#
_symmetry.space_group_name_H-M   'P 1'
#
loop_
_entity.id
_entity.type
_entity.pdbx_description
1 polymer ?
#
loop_
_entity_poly.entity_id
_entity_poly.type
_entity_poly.pdbx_seq_one_letter_code
_entity_poly.pdbx_strand_id
1 'polypeptide(L)'
;EMGLSDTQLGLLSGFSFAIFYVSFGIPLAKLADTWIRRDVIAISLTIWSSMTAVSGFAQNFIHLLLARIGVAIGEAGGSPPAHAMVSDIFNQEQRATALAIYSTGINIGILFGFLLGGWINEFYGWRIAFLVVGLPGIALAIFLKLAVAEPDRGMAEEKIDDGSAPKLKETLKHLWSRKSFRHLSIACGIHAFVSYGAGNFLPSLFLRLHDIETGELGTWLALSSVAGGVGTFMGGYLSDKLGKKDPRWYQWVPAITTLIYLPFTLFIYLTDQTYLALMTTFITGMLFNAYLAPNLAITHSLVGLRMRAMSSAILFFILNFIGLGFGPMVIGFVSDMINPTYGIESIRYALLIVIPISTLWSATHYFIAAKYIRDDLELAPK
;
A
#
# COMPACT_ATOMS: atom_id res chain seq x y z
N GLU A 1 -21.83 6.99 14.66
CA GLU A 1 -23.19 7.08 14.10
C GLU A 1 -23.78 5.71 13.72
N MET A 2 -23.00 4.81 13.09
CA MET A 2 -23.50 3.51 12.59
C MET A 2 -23.30 2.35 13.57
N GLY A 3 -22.61 2.53 14.67
CA GLY A 3 -22.34 1.46 15.65
C GLY A 3 -21.57 0.27 15.07
N LEU A 4 -20.66 0.51 14.11
CA LEU A 4 -19.87 -0.56 13.49
C LEU A 4 -18.85 -1.11 14.49
N SER A 5 -18.68 -2.43 14.50
CA SER A 5 -17.63 -3.08 15.25
C SER A 5 -16.26 -2.87 14.59
N ASP A 6 -15.17 -3.08 15.35
CA ASP A 6 -13.82 -2.96 14.81
C ASP A 6 -13.53 -4.01 13.74
N THR A 7 -14.09 -5.22 13.86
CA THR A 7 -14.05 -6.23 12.79
C THR A 7 -14.72 -5.73 11.51
N GLN A 8 -15.87 -5.09 11.62
CA GLN A 8 -16.57 -4.51 10.46
C GLN A 8 -15.75 -3.39 9.81
N LEU A 9 -15.11 -2.52 10.60
CA LEU A 9 -14.19 -1.50 10.09
C LEU A 9 -12.99 -2.13 9.39
N GLY A 10 -12.40 -3.17 9.95
CA GLY A 10 -11.30 -3.91 9.36
C GLY A 10 -11.68 -4.62 8.05
N LEU A 11 -12.90 -5.17 7.98
CA LEU A 11 -13.43 -5.76 6.74
C LEU A 11 -13.63 -4.71 5.64
N LEU A 12 -14.17 -3.54 5.97
CA LEU A 12 -14.42 -2.45 5.02
C LEU A 12 -13.13 -1.88 4.44
N SER A 13 -12.11 -1.70 5.27
CA SER A 13 -10.83 -1.08 4.86
C SER A 13 -9.84 -2.09 4.29
N GLY A 14 -9.97 -3.38 4.63
CA GLY A 14 -9.01 -4.44 4.32
C GLY A 14 -9.56 -5.51 3.39
N PHE A 15 -10.04 -6.61 3.95
CA PHE A 15 -10.31 -7.85 3.23
C PHE A 15 -11.30 -7.72 2.06
N SER A 16 -12.41 -7.03 2.27
CA SER A 16 -13.42 -6.85 1.22
C SER A 16 -12.87 -6.05 0.04
N PHE A 17 -12.08 -5.01 0.31
CA PHE A 17 -11.42 -4.26 -0.74
C PHE A 17 -10.37 -5.10 -1.47
N ALA A 18 -9.46 -5.75 -0.74
CA ALA A 18 -8.33 -6.48 -1.31
C ALA A 18 -8.78 -7.63 -2.23
N ILE A 19 -9.79 -8.41 -1.83
CA ILE A 19 -10.27 -9.56 -2.63
C ILE A 19 -10.86 -9.12 -3.97
N PHE A 20 -11.66 -8.05 -3.99
CA PHE A 20 -12.26 -7.55 -5.23
C PHE A 20 -11.25 -6.82 -6.11
N TYR A 21 -10.35 -6.01 -5.51
CA TYR A 21 -9.25 -5.35 -6.22
C TYR A 21 -8.38 -6.36 -6.97
N VAL A 22 -7.96 -7.44 -6.31
CA VAL A 22 -7.13 -8.49 -6.91
C VAL A 22 -7.90 -9.31 -7.95
N SER A 23 -9.16 -9.69 -7.65
CA SER A 23 -9.97 -10.53 -8.54
C SER A 23 -10.31 -9.81 -9.84
N PHE A 24 -10.59 -8.51 -9.80
CA PHE A 24 -10.92 -7.71 -10.99
C PHE A 24 -9.69 -7.12 -11.69
N GLY A 25 -8.54 -7.03 -11.01
CA GLY A 25 -7.31 -6.49 -11.59
C GLY A 25 -6.87 -7.23 -12.86
N ILE A 26 -6.90 -8.56 -12.86
CA ILE A 26 -6.51 -9.37 -14.03
C ILE A 26 -7.48 -9.21 -15.21
N PRO A 27 -8.82 -9.33 -15.04
CA PRO A 27 -9.78 -9.07 -16.12
C PRO A 27 -9.69 -7.67 -16.71
N LEU A 28 -9.54 -6.64 -15.86
CA LEU A 28 -9.46 -5.24 -16.31
C LEU A 28 -8.13 -4.93 -17.00
N ALA A 29 -7.02 -5.53 -16.56
CA ALA A 29 -5.75 -5.45 -17.27
C ALA A 29 -5.86 -6.07 -18.67
N LYS A 30 -6.46 -7.26 -18.82
CA LYS A 30 -6.72 -7.88 -20.12
C LYS A 30 -7.64 -7.03 -21.00
N LEU A 31 -8.65 -6.38 -20.42
CA LEU A 31 -9.50 -5.46 -21.16
C LEU A 31 -8.67 -4.28 -21.71
N ALA A 32 -7.76 -3.73 -20.91
CA ALA A 32 -6.87 -2.65 -21.33
C ALA A 32 -5.88 -3.07 -22.44
N ASP A 33 -5.53 -4.36 -22.53
CA ASP A 33 -4.69 -4.87 -23.61
C ASP A 33 -5.39 -4.85 -24.98
N THR A 34 -6.71 -4.90 -25.00
CA THR A 34 -7.50 -5.00 -26.25
C THR A 34 -8.32 -3.75 -26.54
N TRP A 35 -8.61 -2.95 -25.53
CA TRP A 35 -9.44 -1.74 -25.65
C TRP A 35 -8.61 -0.45 -25.57
N ILE A 36 -9.25 0.72 -25.70
CA ILE A 36 -8.63 2.04 -25.53
C ILE A 36 -8.31 2.24 -24.04
N ARG A 37 -7.01 2.28 -23.68
CA ARG A 37 -6.54 2.32 -22.27
C ARG A 37 -6.98 3.58 -21.55
N ARG A 38 -6.94 4.73 -22.24
CA ARG A 38 -7.50 5.99 -21.73
C ARG A 38 -8.96 5.83 -21.29
N ASP A 39 -9.78 5.16 -22.10
CA ASP A 39 -11.20 4.99 -21.80
C ASP A 39 -11.41 3.99 -20.65
N VAL A 40 -10.59 2.94 -20.56
CA VAL A 40 -10.57 2.03 -19.40
C VAL A 40 -10.26 2.82 -18.10
N ILE A 41 -9.23 3.68 -18.12
CA ILE A 41 -8.88 4.52 -16.97
C ILE A 41 -10.03 5.47 -16.63
N ALA A 42 -10.61 6.15 -17.60
CA ALA A 42 -11.70 7.11 -17.38
C ALA A 42 -12.94 6.44 -16.79
N ILE A 43 -13.34 5.28 -17.31
CA ILE A 43 -14.46 4.49 -16.78
C ILE A 43 -14.15 4.02 -15.36
N SER A 44 -12.98 3.47 -15.14
CA SER A 44 -12.50 3.01 -13.84
C SER A 44 -12.52 4.14 -12.81
N LEU A 45 -11.95 5.30 -13.16
CA LEU A 45 -11.97 6.50 -12.32
C LEU A 45 -13.40 6.98 -12.03
N THR A 46 -14.30 6.93 -13.00
CA THR A 46 -15.71 7.29 -12.81
C THR A 46 -16.38 6.32 -11.81
N ILE A 47 -16.14 5.00 -11.94
CA ILE A 47 -16.74 4.00 -11.07
C ILE A 47 -16.26 4.20 -9.64
N TRP A 48 -14.93 4.23 -9.37
CA TRP A 48 -14.46 4.35 -7.99
C TRP A 48 -14.82 5.68 -7.35
N SER A 49 -14.81 6.78 -8.13
CA SER A 49 -15.19 8.10 -7.64
C SER A 49 -16.67 8.19 -7.31
N SER A 50 -17.53 7.63 -8.17
CA SER A 50 -18.97 7.53 -7.92
C SER A 50 -19.25 6.67 -6.68
N MET A 51 -18.61 5.52 -6.54
CA MET A 51 -18.78 4.65 -5.37
C MET A 51 -18.24 5.29 -4.09
N THR A 52 -17.15 6.08 -4.17
CA THR A 52 -16.68 6.91 -3.07
C THR A 52 -17.74 7.92 -2.65
N ALA A 53 -18.32 8.66 -3.60
CA ALA A 53 -19.42 9.59 -3.30
C ALA A 53 -20.66 8.88 -2.74
N VAL A 54 -21.04 7.73 -3.30
CA VAL A 54 -22.16 6.88 -2.81
C VAL A 54 -21.94 6.42 -1.37
N SER A 55 -20.68 6.23 -0.93
CA SER A 55 -20.37 5.92 0.47
C SER A 55 -20.93 6.97 1.45
N GLY A 56 -21.02 8.24 1.02
CA GLY A 56 -21.62 9.32 1.83
C GLY A 56 -23.13 9.15 2.10
N PHE A 57 -23.83 8.37 1.32
CA PHE A 57 -25.26 8.07 1.50
C PHE A 57 -25.51 6.77 2.27
N ALA A 58 -24.48 6.07 2.71
CA ALA A 58 -24.62 4.82 3.42
C ALA A 58 -25.36 4.99 4.76
N GLN A 59 -26.31 4.10 5.03
CA GLN A 59 -27.13 4.09 6.24
C GLN A 59 -26.80 2.93 7.19
N ASN A 60 -26.06 1.93 6.68
CA ASN A 60 -25.67 0.73 7.42
C ASN A 60 -24.38 0.14 6.85
N PHE A 61 -23.87 -0.89 7.53
CA PHE A 61 -22.66 -1.63 7.11
C PHE A 61 -22.71 -2.15 5.68
N ILE A 62 -23.84 -2.73 5.26
CA ILE A 62 -23.97 -3.34 3.93
C ILE A 62 -23.86 -2.28 2.83
N HIS A 63 -24.46 -1.09 3.02
CA HIS A 63 -24.34 -0.01 2.05
C HIS A 63 -22.88 0.44 1.90
N LEU A 64 -22.15 0.60 3.01
CA LEU A 64 -20.71 0.92 2.97
C LEU A 64 -19.91 -0.21 2.31
N LEU A 65 -20.20 -1.47 2.65
CA LEU A 65 -19.53 -2.63 2.09
C LEU A 65 -19.66 -2.68 0.57
N LEU A 66 -20.88 -2.55 0.05
CA LEU A 66 -21.14 -2.56 -1.40
C LEU A 66 -20.46 -1.39 -2.10
N ALA A 67 -20.49 -0.19 -1.51
CA ALA A 67 -19.79 0.97 -2.06
C ALA A 67 -18.27 0.74 -2.08
N ARG A 68 -17.68 0.19 -1.01
CA ARG A 68 -16.24 -0.14 -0.95
C ARG A 68 -15.83 -1.22 -1.96
N ILE A 69 -16.68 -2.23 -2.17
CA ILE A 69 -16.48 -3.23 -3.24
C ILE A 69 -16.48 -2.53 -4.61
N GLY A 70 -17.42 -1.63 -4.85
CA GLY A 70 -17.46 -0.85 -6.09
C GLY A 70 -16.23 0.04 -6.29
N VAL A 71 -15.71 0.65 -5.21
CA VAL A 71 -14.43 1.38 -5.26
C VAL A 71 -13.29 0.45 -5.66
N ALA A 72 -13.17 -0.73 -5.02
CA ALA A 72 -12.12 -1.70 -5.30
C ALA A 72 -12.13 -2.18 -6.77
N ILE A 73 -13.33 -2.49 -7.31
CA ILE A 73 -13.49 -2.89 -8.71
C ILE A 73 -13.08 -1.77 -9.66
N GLY A 74 -13.51 -0.54 -9.39
CA GLY A 74 -13.12 0.62 -10.20
C GLY A 74 -11.61 0.86 -10.14
N GLU A 75 -11.03 0.90 -8.96
CA GLU A 75 -9.60 1.21 -8.77
C GLU A 75 -8.68 0.16 -9.40
N ALA A 76 -9.11 -1.10 -9.46
CA ALA A 76 -8.34 -2.18 -10.08
C ALA A 76 -8.05 -1.95 -11.58
N GLY A 77 -8.87 -1.16 -12.29
CA GLY A 77 -8.67 -0.83 -13.70
C GLY A 77 -7.87 0.45 -13.96
N GLY A 78 -7.35 1.13 -12.93
CA GLY A 78 -6.63 2.40 -13.09
C GLY A 78 -5.14 2.23 -13.40
N SER A 79 -4.40 1.59 -12.50
CA SER A 79 -2.93 1.56 -12.54
C SER A 79 -2.33 0.74 -13.69
N PRO A 80 -2.80 -0.48 -14.03
CA PRO A 80 -2.18 -1.26 -15.10
C PRO A 80 -2.21 -0.54 -16.47
N PRO A 81 -3.34 -0.02 -16.96
CA PRO A 81 -3.35 0.70 -18.23
C PRO A 81 -2.59 2.03 -18.18
N ALA A 82 -2.57 2.73 -17.04
CA ALA A 82 -1.79 3.96 -16.89
C ALA A 82 -0.27 3.69 -17.01
N HIS A 83 0.23 2.63 -16.37
CA HIS A 83 1.62 2.22 -16.51
C HIS A 83 1.96 1.81 -17.96
N ALA A 84 1.04 1.13 -18.65
CA ALA A 84 1.23 0.78 -20.06
C ALA A 84 1.30 2.03 -20.95
N MET A 85 0.40 3.01 -20.77
CA MET A 85 0.43 4.26 -21.51
C MET A 85 1.72 5.06 -21.27
N VAL A 86 2.18 5.15 -20.01
CA VAL A 86 3.46 5.80 -19.68
C VAL A 86 4.62 5.07 -20.37
N SER A 87 4.59 3.76 -20.42
CA SER A 87 5.64 2.96 -21.07
C SER A 87 5.68 3.14 -22.58
N ASP A 88 4.55 3.44 -23.23
CA ASP A 88 4.47 3.69 -24.66
C ASP A 88 4.88 5.12 -25.04
N ILE A 89 4.71 6.09 -24.12
CA ILE A 89 5.06 7.50 -24.36
C ILE A 89 6.55 7.76 -24.12
N PHE A 90 7.12 7.14 -23.09
CA PHE A 90 8.49 7.41 -22.65
C PHE A 90 9.44 6.27 -23.04
N ASN A 91 10.57 6.62 -23.65
CA ASN A 91 11.63 5.67 -24.00
C ASN A 91 12.23 5.01 -22.73
N GLN A 92 13.00 3.95 -22.92
CA GLN A 92 13.54 3.14 -21.83
C GLN A 92 14.37 3.95 -20.81
N GLU A 93 15.08 5.00 -21.26
CA GLU A 93 15.91 5.86 -20.40
C GLU A 93 15.09 6.78 -19.50
N GLN A 94 13.91 7.21 -19.95
CA GLN A 94 13.04 8.17 -19.25
C GLN A 94 11.88 7.48 -18.51
N ARG A 95 11.55 6.24 -18.86
CA ARG A 95 10.39 5.48 -18.35
C ARG A 95 10.37 5.37 -16.83
N ALA A 96 11.53 5.07 -16.22
CA ALA A 96 11.62 4.94 -14.76
C ALA A 96 11.29 6.27 -14.06
N THR A 97 11.78 7.39 -14.58
CA THR A 97 11.48 8.74 -14.06
C THR A 97 10.00 9.09 -14.22
N ALA A 98 9.41 8.80 -15.38
CA ALA A 98 8.00 9.06 -15.63
C ALA A 98 7.09 8.24 -14.70
N LEU A 99 7.38 6.96 -14.49
CA LEU A 99 6.66 6.11 -13.53
C LEU A 99 6.87 6.56 -12.08
N ALA A 100 8.05 7.07 -11.72
CA ALA A 100 8.31 7.63 -10.41
C ALA A 100 7.46 8.89 -10.17
N ILE A 101 7.38 9.80 -11.15
CA ILE A 101 6.50 10.97 -11.09
C ILE A 101 5.03 10.56 -10.95
N TYR A 102 4.56 9.60 -11.74
CA TYR A 102 3.23 9.03 -11.60
C TYR A 102 2.97 8.51 -10.18
N SER A 103 3.93 7.78 -9.62
CA SER A 103 3.81 7.19 -8.27
C SER A 103 3.81 8.24 -7.14
N THR A 104 4.31 9.46 -7.36
CA THR A 104 4.20 10.54 -6.36
C THR A 104 2.75 10.92 -6.08
N GLY A 105 1.85 10.68 -7.04
CA GLY A 105 0.42 10.87 -6.85
C GLY A 105 -0.16 10.11 -5.66
N ILE A 106 0.40 8.93 -5.34
CA ILE A 106 -0.03 8.13 -4.16
C ILE A 106 0.25 8.90 -2.88
N ASN A 107 1.48 9.42 -2.72
CA ASN A 107 1.86 10.16 -1.51
C ASN A 107 1.08 11.48 -1.38
N ILE A 108 0.86 12.18 -2.49
CA ILE A 108 0.04 13.39 -2.54
C ILE A 108 -1.41 13.06 -2.17
N GLY A 109 -1.95 11.95 -2.68
CA GLY A 109 -3.29 11.46 -2.35
C GLY A 109 -3.45 11.13 -0.87
N ILE A 110 -2.47 10.47 -0.25
CA ILE A 110 -2.48 10.16 1.19
C ILE A 110 -2.42 11.45 2.02
N LEU A 111 -1.52 12.38 1.65
CA LEU A 111 -1.39 13.68 2.33
C LEU A 111 -2.72 14.43 2.34
N PHE A 112 -3.30 14.66 1.16
CA PHE A 112 -4.57 15.39 1.04
C PHE A 112 -5.76 14.59 1.56
N GLY A 113 -5.72 13.25 1.47
CA GLY A 113 -6.74 12.37 2.03
C GLY A 113 -6.89 12.54 3.54
N PHE A 114 -5.79 12.53 4.29
CA PHE A 114 -5.81 12.79 5.73
C PHE A 114 -6.16 14.25 6.04
N LEU A 115 -5.53 15.21 5.34
CA LEU A 115 -5.73 16.64 5.61
C LEU A 115 -7.17 17.06 5.34
N LEU A 116 -7.64 16.86 4.11
CA LEU A 116 -9.01 17.28 3.71
C LEU A 116 -10.06 16.41 4.37
N GLY A 117 -9.82 15.08 4.44
CA GLY A 117 -10.74 14.14 5.07
C GLY A 117 -10.95 14.47 6.54
N GLY A 118 -9.89 14.79 7.29
CA GLY A 118 -9.97 15.19 8.69
C GLY A 118 -10.78 16.48 8.88
N TRP A 119 -10.40 17.57 8.22
CA TRP A 119 -11.06 18.87 8.37
C TRP A 119 -12.50 18.90 7.85
N ILE A 120 -12.78 18.25 6.71
CA ILE A 120 -14.14 18.17 6.21
C ILE A 120 -15.01 17.34 7.16
N ASN A 121 -14.46 16.23 7.70
CA ASN A 121 -15.19 15.43 8.67
C ASN A 121 -15.50 16.21 9.95
N GLU A 122 -14.59 17.04 10.45
CA GLU A 122 -14.78 17.86 11.64
C GLU A 122 -15.91 18.87 11.46
N PHE A 123 -15.91 19.62 10.34
CA PHE A 123 -16.87 20.71 10.14
C PHE A 123 -18.21 20.27 9.56
N TYR A 124 -18.21 19.22 8.72
CA TYR A 124 -19.37 18.84 7.92
C TYR A 124 -19.77 17.36 8.05
N GLY A 125 -18.98 16.58 8.78
CA GLY A 125 -19.20 15.16 8.97
C GLY A 125 -18.65 14.28 7.83
N TRP A 126 -18.49 13.00 8.14
CA TRP A 126 -17.86 12.02 7.22
C TRP A 126 -18.63 11.81 5.91
N ARG A 127 -19.95 11.99 5.90
CA ARG A 127 -20.76 11.86 4.69
C ARG A 127 -20.39 12.90 3.65
N ILE A 128 -20.24 14.14 4.07
CA ILE A 128 -19.81 15.24 3.19
C ILE A 128 -18.36 15.03 2.76
N ALA A 129 -17.48 14.50 3.63
CA ALA A 129 -16.10 14.17 3.25
C ALA A 129 -16.07 13.21 2.07
N PHE A 130 -16.87 12.13 2.06
CA PHE A 130 -16.95 11.21 0.93
C PHE A 130 -17.47 11.87 -0.35
N LEU A 131 -18.43 12.76 -0.27
CA LEU A 131 -18.95 13.51 -1.42
C LEU A 131 -17.89 14.45 -2.02
N VAL A 132 -17.23 15.24 -1.16
CA VAL A 132 -16.22 16.22 -1.57
C VAL A 132 -14.98 15.55 -2.17
N VAL A 133 -14.60 14.38 -1.68
CA VAL A 133 -13.46 13.63 -2.22
C VAL A 133 -13.85 12.83 -3.46
N GLY A 134 -15.06 12.29 -3.52
CA GLY A 134 -15.51 11.45 -4.64
C GLY A 134 -15.88 12.25 -5.89
N LEU A 135 -16.69 13.30 -5.78
CA LEU A 135 -17.22 14.02 -6.93
C LEU A 135 -16.16 14.65 -7.86
N PRO A 136 -15.05 15.25 -7.36
CA PRO A 136 -14.01 15.78 -8.22
C PRO A 136 -13.36 14.75 -9.13
N GLY A 137 -13.30 13.49 -8.70
CA GLY A 137 -12.75 12.40 -9.50
C GLY A 137 -13.58 12.11 -10.75
N ILE A 138 -14.91 12.32 -10.72
CA ILE A 138 -15.77 12.21 -11.91
C ILE A 138 -15.44 13.32 -12.92
N ALA A 139 -15.27 14.55 -12.45
CA ALA A 139 -14.85 15.65 -13.31
C ALA A 139 -13.45 15.40 -13.91
N LEU A 140 -12.53 14.85 -13.11
CA LEU A 140 -11.20 14.45 -13.56
C LEU A 140 -11.26 13.32 -14.61
N ALA A 141 -12.17 12.36 -14.48
CA ALA A 141 -12.37 11.30 -15.47
C ALA A 141 -12.81 11.86 -16.84
N ILE A 142 -13.74 12.82 -16.81
CA ILE A 142 -14.18 13.53 -18.02
C ILE A 142 -13.02 14.32 -18.63
N PHE A 143 -12.29 15.08 -17.81
CA PHE A 143 -11.13 15.84 -18.25
C PHE A 143 -10.06 14.92 -18.86
N LEU A 144 -9.73 13.79 -18.21
CA LEU A 144 -8.77 12.80 -18.72
C LEU A 144 -9.21 12.28 -20.09
N LYS A 145 -10.49 11.94 -20.26
CA LYS A 145 -11.02 11.45 -21.53
C LYS A 145 -10.93 12.49 -22.65
N LEU A 146 -11.10 13.76 -22.34
CA LEU A 146 -11.09 14.84 -23.33
C LEU A 146 -9.69 15.39 -23.62
N ALA A 147 -8.80 15.42 -22.62
CA ALA A 147 -7.50 16.09 -22.72
C ALA A 147 -6.34 15.14 -23.04
N VAL A 148 -6.46 13.84 -22.72
CA VAL A 148 -5.38 12.86 -22.92
C VAL A 148 -5.63 12.10 -24.22
N ALA A 149 -4.65 12.08 -25.11
CA ALA A 149 -4.67 11.23 -26.30
C ALA A 149 -4.28 9.80 -25.93
N GLU A 150 -4.89 8.82 -26.59
CA GLU A 150 -4.43 7.42 -26.51
C GLU A 150 -3.11 7.30 -27.29
N PRO A 151 -2.00 6.90 -26.66
CA PRO A 151 -0.74 6.70 -27.38
C PRO A 151 -0.80 5.40 -28.22
N ASP A 152 -0.09 5.41 -29.35
CA ASP A 152 0.10 4.19 -30.11
C ASP A 152 0.88 3.16 -29.28
N ARG A 153 0.47 1.91 -29.35
CA ARG A 153 1.12 0.83 -28.61
C ARG A 153 2.54 0.60 -29.12
N GLY A 154 3.51 0.62 -28.21
CA GLY A 154 4.92 0.48 -28.54
C GLY A 154 5.54 1.73 -29.19
N MET A 155 4.89 2.90 -29.11
CA MET A 155 5.34 4.14 -29.76
C MET A 155 6.78 4.52 -29.39
N ALA A 156 7.22 4.27 -28.17
CA ALA A 156 8.54 4.58 -27.67
C ALA A 156 9.58 3.44 -27.90
N GLU A 157 9.18 2.33 -28.49
CA GLU A 157 10.06 1.17 -28.72
C GLU A 157 10.52 1.13 -30.17
N GLU A 158 11.82 1.35 -30.41
CA GLU A 158 12.42 1.28 -31.75
C GLU A 158 12.53 -0.16 -32.30
N LYS A 159 12.39 -1.16 -31.45
CA LYS A 159 12.42 -2.58 -31.83
C LYS A 159 11.29 -3.32 -31.11
N ILE A 160 10.44 -3.96 -31.89
CA ILE A 160 9.54 -4.99 -31.41
C ILE A 160 10.42 -6.15 -30.92
N ASP A 161 10.54 -6.29 -29.60
CA ASP A 161 11.16 -7.47 -29.01
C ASP A 161 10.16 -8.62 -29.16
N ASP A 162 10.31 -9.45 -30.19
CA ASP A 162 9.47 -10.63 -30.48
C ASP A 162 9.70 -11.81 -29.53
N GLY A 163 10.43 -11.57 -28.43
CA GLY A 163 10.56 -12.49 -27.32
C GLY A 163 9.27 -12.57 -26.52
N SER A 164 8.66 -13.75 -26.42
CA SER A 164 7.47 -13.99 -25.61
C SER A 164 7.65 -13.51 -24.17
N ALA A 165 6.70 -12.72 -23.66
CA ALA A 165 6.70 -12.31 -22.26
C ALA A 165 6.75 -13.55 -21.34
N PRO A 166 7.57 -13.55 -20.28
CA PRO A 166 7.69 -14.70 -19.39
C PRO A 166 6.34 -15.01 -18.76
N LYS A 167 5.96 -16.28 -18.77
CA LYS A 167 4.68 -16.72 -18.19
C LYS A 167 4.72 -16.56 -16.68
N LEU A 168 3.61 -16.10 -16.09
CA LEU A 168 3.45 -15.95 -14.63
C LEU A 168 3.95 -17.20 -13.87
N LYS A 169 3.56 -18.40 -14.34
CA LYS A 169 3.94 -19.67 -13.71
C LYS A 169 5.46 -19.89 -13.71
N GLU A 170 6.14 -19.50 -14.76
CA GLU A 170 7.62 -19.65 -14.90
C GLU A 170 8.33 -18.68 -13.97
N THR A 171 7.92 -17.40 -13.95
CA THR A 171 8.48 -16.39 -13.05
C THR A 171 8.23 -16.75 -11.59
N LEU A 172 7.01 -17.20 -11.25
CA LEU A 172 6.69 -17.64 -9.90
C LEU A 172 7.53 -18.85 -9.48
N LYS A 173 7.67 -19.87 -10.35
CA LYS A 173 8.51 -21.04 -10.08
C LYS A 173 9.97 -20.66 -9.88
N HIS A 174 10.49 -19.75 -10.73
CA HIS A 174 11.87 -19.26 -10.61
C HIS A 174 12.08 -18.53 -9.27
N LEU A 175 11.24 -17.54 -8.94
CA LEU A 175 11.35 -16.80 -7.70
C LEU A 175 11.18 -17.70 -6.47
N TRP A 176 10.19 -18.60 -6.50
CA TRP A 176 9.94 -19.52 -5.37
C TRP A 176 11.03 -20.55 -5.17
N SER A 177 11.87 -20.83 -6.18
CA SER A 177 13.06 -21.66 -6.02
C SER A 177 14.16 -20.98 -5.19
N ARG A 178 14.15 -19.63 -5.11
CA ARG A 178 15.12 -18.83 -4.34
C ARG A 178 14.70 -18.73 -2.88
N LYS A 179 15.55 -19.20 -1.98
CA LYS A 179 15.26 -19.16 -0.54
C LYS A 179 15.16 -17.73 -0.02
N SER A 180 16.02 -16.82 -0.51
CA SER A 180 15.96 -15.40 -0.14
C SER A 180 14.61 -14.79 -0.53
N PHE A 181 14.09 -15.06 -1.74
CA PHE A 181 12.80 -14.54 -2.19
C PHE A 181 11.63 -15.05 -1.33
N ARG A 182 11.61 -16.34 -0.98
CA ARG A 182 10.57 -16.89 -0.11
C ARG A 182 10.49 -16.16 1.22
N HIS A 183 11.64 -15.95 1.86
CA HIS A 183 11.68 -15.27 3.16
C HIS A 183 11.43 -13.77 3.04
N LEU A 184 12.00 -13.08 2.04
CA LEU A 184 11.72 -11.66 1.85
C LEU A 184 10.25 -11.38 1.51
N SER A 185 9.61 -12.23 0.71
CA SER A 185 8.19 -12.03 0.35
C SER A 185 7.26 -12.26 1.55
N ILE A 186 7.56 -13.25 2.41
CA ILE A 186 6.85 -13.43 3.68
C ILE A 186 7.10 -12.23 4.60
N ALA A 187 8.35 -11.78 4.74
CA ALA A 187 8.70 -10.62 5.54
C ALA A 187 7.93 -9.37 5.07
N CYS A 188 7.94 -9.10 3.77
CA CYS A 188 7.20 -7.99 3.16
C CYS A 188 5.69 -8.10 3.38
N GLY A 189 5.11 -9.29 3.22
CA GLY A 189 3.69 -9.54 3.47
C GLY A 189 3.29 -9.25 4.92
N ILE A 190 4.09 -9.74 5.89
CA ILE A 190 3.86 -9.48 7.32
C ILE A 190 4.13 -8.00 7.66
N HIS A 191 5.14 -7.38 7.05
CA HIS A 191 5.41 -5.95 7.20
C HIS A 191 4.22 -5.12 6.70
N ALA A 192 3.70 -5.44 5.52
CA ALA A 192 2.50 -4.80 5.00
C ALA A 192 1.26 -5.05 5.90
N PHE A 193 1.14 -6.24 6.50
CA PHE A 193 0.11 -6.54 7.49
C PHE A 193 0.17 -5.57 8.69
N VAL A 194 1.35 -5.33 9.24
CA VAL A 194 1.57 -4.34 10.30
C VAL A 194 1.22 -2.93 9.81
N SER A 195 1.67 -2.56 8.60
CA SER A 195 1.44 -1.24 8.00
C SER A 195 -0.04 -0.92 7.85
N TYR A 196 -0.76 -1.78 7.13
CA TYR A 196 -2.19 -1.57 6.88
C TYR A 196 -3.03 -1.75 8.15
N GLY A 197 -2.66 -2.72 8.99
CA GLY A 197 -3.36 -2.96 10.24
C GLY A 197 -3.25 -1.78 11.21
N ALA A 198 -2.02 -1.39 11.56
CA ALA A 198 -1.80 -0.24 12.44
C ALA A 198 -2.30 1.06 11.81
N GLY A 199 -2.00 1.30 10.51
CA GLY A 199 -2.38 2.52 9.82
C GLY A 199 -3.89 2.77 9.78
N ASN A 200 -4.70 1.72 9.64
CA ASN A 200 -6.16 1.84 9.64
C ASN A 200 -6.75 2.11 11.04
N PHE A 201 -6.13 1.58 12.10
CA PHE A 201 -6.65 1.73 13.46
C PHE A 201 -5.95 2.82 14.28
N LEU A 202 -4.83 3.36 13.81
CA LEU A 202 -4.15 4.47 14.49
C LEU A 202 -5.06 5.72 14.65
N PRO A 203 -5.83 6.16 13.62
CA PRO A 203 -6.81 7.22 13.81
C PRO A 203 -7.85 6.89 14.88
N SER A 204 -8.36 5.65 14.89
CA SER A 204 -9.34 5.21 15.90
C SER A 204 -8.77 5.21 17.31
N LEU A 205 -7.48 4.83 17.47
CA LEU A 205 -6.78 4.91 18.75
C LEU A 205 -6.76 6.35 19.28
N PHE A 206 -6.32 7.30 18.45
CA PHE A 206 -6.21 8.69 18.84
C PHE A 206 -7.59 9.31 19.16
N LEU A 207 -8.58 9.09 18.30
CA LEU A 207 -9.93 9.63 18.49
C LEU A 207 -10.67 9.04 19.70
N ARG A 208 -10.33 7.82 20.11
CA ARG A 208 -10.99 7.15 21.26
C ARG A 208 -10.30 7.42 22.59
N LEU A 209 -8.97 7.59 22.59
CA LEU A 209 -8.17 7.58 23.82
C LEU A 209 -7.41 8.90 24.08
N HIS A 210 -7.37 9.79 23.10
CA HIS A 210 -6.60 11.02 23.17
C HIS A 210 -7.45 12.21 22.78
N ASP A 211 -8.32 12.68 23.43
CA ASP A 211 -9.22 13.86 23.24
C ASP A 211 -8.72 14.87 22.15
N ILE A 212 -8.64 14.40 20.88
CA ILE A 212 -8.15 15.16 19.73
C ILE A 212 -9.23 15.21 18.64
N GLU A 213 -9.38 16.35 17.99
CA GLU A 213 -10.33 16.55 16.90
C GLU A 213 -9.84 15.93 15.58
N THR A 214 -10.79 15.58 14.71
CA THR A 214 -10.45 14.84 13.45
C THR A 214 -9.61 15.64 12.47
N GLY A 215 -9.78 16.96 12.40
CA GLY A 215 -8.99 17.85 11.53
C GLY A 215 -7.55 17.99 12.00
N GLU A 216 -7.37 18.19 13.31
CA GLU A 216 -6.03 18.25 13.90
C GLU A 216 -5.31 16.91 13.73
N LEU A 217 -5.94 15.79 14.05
CA LEU A 217 -5.39 14.46 13.83
C LEU A 217 -5.04 14.23 12.36
N GLY A 218 -5.94 14.58 11.45
CA GLY A 218 -5.73 14.50 10.02
C GLY A 218 -4.49 15.28 9.56
N THR A 219 -4.27 16.47 10.13
CA THR A 219 -3.07 17.27 9.84
C THR A 219 -1.78 16.59 10.30
N TRP A 220 -1.76 16.04 11.52
CA TRP A 220 -0.61 15.31 12.05
C TRP A 220 -0.29 14.07 11.22
N LEU A 221 -1.30 13.28 10.83
CA LEU A 221 -1.12 12.07 10.01
C LEU A 221 -0.71 12.40 8.58
N ALA A 222 -1.23 13.49 8.00
CA ALA A 222 -0.80 14.00 6.71
C ALA A 222 0.70 14.34 6.72
N LEU A 223 1.16 15.09 7.71
CA LEU A 223 2.58 15.43 7.87
C LEU A 223 3.44 14.18 8.13
N SER A 224 2.96 13.23 8.95
CA SER A 224 3.66 11.96 9.20
C SER A 224 3.83 11.14 7.92
N SER A 225 2.89 11.20 6.97
CA SER A 225 3.00 10.52 5.67
C SER A 225 4.17 11.03 4.84
N VAL A 226 4.51 12.31 4.94
CA VAL A 226 5.71 12.90 4.29
C VAL A 226 6.99 12.29 4.87
N ALA A 227 7.05 12.11 6.20
CA ALA A 227 8.18 11.43 6.84
C ALA A 227 8.33 9.97 6.35
N GLY A 228 7.21 9.30 6.06
CA GLY A 228 7.21 7.99 5.41
C GLY A 228 7.89 7.98 4.04
N GLY A 229 7.63 9.00 3.21
CA GLY A 229 8.33 9.20 1.94
C GLY A 229 9.85 9.37 2.09
N VAL A 230 10.27 10.15 3.07
CA VAL A 230 11.70 10.29 3.43
C VAL A 230 12.29 8.94 3.85
N GLY A 231 11.53 8.15 4.64
CA GLY A 231 11.93 6.81 5.05
C GLY A 231 12.17 5.86 3.88
N THR A 232 11.27 5.87 2.88
CA THR A 232 11.42 5.06 1.66
C THR A 232 12.69 5.40 0.91
N PHE A 233 12.98 6.71 0.73
CA PHE A 233 14.21 7.17 0.09
C PHE A 233 15.46 6.76 0.88
N MET A 234 15.47 7.01 2.20
CA MET A 234 16.60 6.65 3.06
C MET A 234 16.86 5.14 3.10
N GLY A 235 15.80 4.32 3.13
CA GLY A 235 15.91 2.86 3.07
C GLY A 235 16.61 2.38 1.80
N GLY A 236 16.21 2.92 0.63
CA GLY A 236 16.88 2.67 -0.64
C GLY A 236 18.34 3.12 -0.64
N TYR A 237 18.59 4.38 -0.29
CA TYR A 237 19.93 4.97 -0.26
C TYR A 237 20.89 4.22 0.66
N LEU A 238 20.47 3.91 1.89
CA LEU A 238 21.29 3.16 2.84
C LEU A 238 21.59 1.75 2.33
N SER A 239 20.59 1.08 1.76
CA SER A 239 20.76 -0.27 1.22
C SER A 239 21.72 -0.28 0.03
N ASP A 240 21.62 0.69 -0.87
CA ASP A 240 22.55 0.81 -2.00
C ASP A 240 23.98 1.12 -1.54
N LYS A 241 24.14 2.07 -0.60
CA LYS A 241 25.46 2.46 -0.08
C LYS A 241 26.16 1.32 0.65
N LEU A 242 25.44 0.61 1.50
CA LEU A 242 25.99 -0.50 2.28
C LEU A 242 26.03 -1.79 1.47
N GLY A 243 25.09 -1.99 0.54
CA GLY A 243 24.99 -3.12 -0.36
C GLY A 243 26.20 -3.26 -1.30
N LYS A 244 26.89 -2.15 -1.61
CA LYS A 244 28.18 -2.18 -2.33
C LYS A 244 29.25 -3.00 -1.61
N LYS A 245 29.20 -3.06 -0.29
CA LYS A 245 30.13 -3.86 0.52
C LYS A 245 29.62 -5.29 0.71
N ASP A 246 28.33 -5.46 0.90
CA ASP A 246 27.69 -6.74 1.14
C ASP A 246 26.20 -6.69 0.76
N PRO A 247 25.75 -7.50 -0.23
CA PRO A 247 24.36 -7.49 -0.69
C PRO A 247 23.35 -7.85 0.40
N ARG A 248 23.76 -8.46 1.50
CA ARG A 248 22.88 -8.73 2.65
C ARG A 248 22.29 -7.48 3.27
N TRP A 249 22.90 -6.31 3.08
CA TRP A 249 22.38 -5.03 3.57
C TRP A 249 21.03 -4.65 2.97
N TYR A 250 20.68 -5.15 1.80
CA TYR A 250 19.34 -4.96 1.26
C TYR A 250 18.24 -5.64 2.09
N GLN A 251 18.61 -6.57 2.98
CA GLN A 251 17.68 -7.18 3.93
C GLN A 251 17.97 -6.77 5.39
N TRP A 252 19.21 -6.47 5.74
CA TRP A 252 19.53 -5.98 7.08
C TRP A 252 18.98 -4.58 7.35
N VAL A 253 18.95 -3.68 6.35
CA VAL A 253 18.33 -2.36 6.52
C VAL A 253 16.85 -2.49 6.87
N PRO A 254 15.99 -3.20 6.09
CA PRO A 254 14.61 -3.45 6.49
C PRO A 254 14.48 -4.12 7.86
N ALA A 255 15.30 -5.14 8.17
CA ALA A 255 15.24 -5.84 9.44
C ALA A 255 15.51 -4.92 10.63
N ILE A 256 16.60 -4.13 10.55
CA ILE A 256 17.03 -3.22 11.62
C ILE A 256 16.01 -2.09 11.80
N THR A 257 15.55 -1.45 10.72
CA THR A 257 14.55 -0.38 10.82
C THR A 257 13.23 -0.88 11.37
N THR A 258 12.82 -2.11 11.01
CA THR A 258 11.63 -2.77 11.57
C THR A 258 11.79 -3.05 13.07
N LEU A 259 12.96 -3.46 13.54
CA LEU A 259 13.21 -3.66 14.97
C LEU A 259 13.26 -2.34 15.73
N ILE A 260 13.91 -1.30 15.16
CA ILE A 260 13.98 0.03 15.79
C ILE A 260 12.58 0.68 15.84
N TYR A 261 11.71 0.42 14.88
CA TYR A 261 10.32 0.86 14.87
C TYR A 261 9.54 0.40 16.10
N LEU A 262 9.82 -0.82 16.60
CA LEU A 262 9.03 -1.46 17.64
C LEU A 262 8.93 -0.65 18.97
N PRO A 263 10.01 -0.16 19.57
CA PRO A 263 9.88 0.62 20.81
C PRO A 263 9.13 1.93 20.63
N PHE A 264 9.25 2.59 19.48
CA PHE A 264 8.53 3.83 19.22
C PHE A 264 7.03 3.58 19.01
N THR A 265 6.65 2.51 18.32
CA THR A 265 5.25 2.18 18.13
C THR A 265 4.58 1.70 19.43
N LEU A 266 5.31 0.95 20.27
CA LEU A 266 4.85 0.61 21.62
C LEU A 266 4.66 1.86 22.48
N PHE A 267 5.56 2.84 22.38
CA PHE A 267 5.42 4.12 23.07
C PHE A 267 4.14 4.85 22.65
N ILE A 268 3.82 4.89 21.33
CA ILE A 268 2.57 5.50 20.84
C ILE A 268 1.34 4.84 21.51
N TYR A 269 1.34 3.51 21.63
CA TYR A 269 0.17 2.80 22.18
C TYR A 269 0.04 2.90 23.69
N LEU A 270 1.14 3.12 24.41
CA LEU A 270 1.18 3.11 25.88
C LEU A 270 1.11 4.51 26.50
N THR A 271 1.47 5.56 25.76
CA THR A 271 1.50 6.92 26.33
C THR A 271 0.11 7.56 26.30
N ASP A 272 -0.18 8.34 27.33
CA ASP A 272 -1.38 9.20 27.37
C ASP A 272 -1.06 10.64 26.93
N GLN A 273 0.21 10.93 26.55
CA GLN A 273 0.63 12.24 26.07
C GLN A 273 0.40 12.37 24.56
N THR A 274 -0.74 12.93 24.18
CA THR A 274 -1.22 13.02 22.80
C THR A 274 -0.18 13.56 21.82
N TYR A 275 0.37 14.74 22.09
CA TYR A 275 1.32 15.39 21.17
C TYR A 275 2.65 14.64 21.06
N LEU A 276 3.09 14.01 22.14
CA LEU A 276 4.30 13.20 22.11
C LEU A 276 4.10 11.91 21.30
N ALA A 277 2.93 11.30 21.42
CA ALA A 277 2.53 10.17 20.56
C ALA A 277 2.49 10.60 19.09
N LEU A 278 1.85 11.73 18.76
CA LEU A 278 1.76 12.28 17.42
C LEU A 278 3.14 12.59 16.82
N MET A 279 4.03 13.25 17.57
CA MET A 279 5.41 13.47 17.12
C MET A 279 6.16 12.17 16.87
N THR A 280 5.91 11.14 17.67
CA THR A 280 6.54 9.82 17.49
C THR A 280 6.07 9.13 16.20
N THR A 281 4.88 9.48 15.66
CA THR A 281 4.42 8.94 14.37
C THR A 281 5.33 9.30 13.20
N PHE A 282 6.04 10.44 13.24
CA PHE A 282 7.03 10.80 12.22
C PHE A 282 8.20 9.83 12.20
N ILE A 283 8.70 9.46 13.38
CA ILE A 283 9.80 8.51 13.52
C ILE A 283 9.37 7.13 13.05
N THR A 284 8.19 6.69 13.51
CA THR A 284 7.66 5.38 13.10
C THR A 284 7.36 5.33 11.61
N GLY A 285 6.78 6.39 11.04
CA GLY A 285 6.54 6.52 9.60
C GLY A 285 7.83 6.42 8.78
N MET A 286 8.88 7.12 9.17
CA MET A 286 10.18 7.08 8.51
C MET A 286 10.83 5.69 8.59
N LEU A 287 10.90 5.10 9.78
CA LEU A 287 11.55 3.81 9.99
C LEU A 287 10.82 2.68 9.26
N PHE A 288 9.50 2.71 9.32
CA PHE A 288 8.67 1.62 8.80
C PHE A 288 8.63 1.59 7.27
N ASN A 289 8.67 2.74 6.61
CA ASN A 289 8.64 2.81 5.14
C ASN A 289 9.99 2.52 4.45
N ALA A 290 11.07 2.30 5.20
CA ALA A 290 12.41 2.03 4.68
C ALA A 290 12.57 0.64 4.01
N TYR A 291 11.54 -0.20 3.99
CA TYR A 291 11.63 -1.60 3.55
C TYR A 291 11.41 -1.81 2.05
N LEU A 292 10.53 -1.03 1.41
CA LEU A 292 9.99 -1.39 0.11
C LEU A 292 11.03 -1.31 -1.01
N ALA A 293 11.79 -0.23 -1.08
CA ALA A 293 12.80 -0.02 -2.11
C ALA A 293 13.90 -1.09 -2.10
N PRO A 294 14.52 -1.45 -0.96
CA PRO A 294 15.51 -2.53 -0.91
C PRO A 294 14.96 -3.88 -1.35
N ASN A 295 13.74 -4.21 -0.96
CA ASN A 295 13.13 -5.51 -1.30
C ASN A 295 12.80 -5.61 -2.78
N LEU A 296 12.34 -4.51 -3.42
CA LEU A 296 12.15 -4.46 -4.87
C LEU A 296 13.49 -4.61 -5.61
N ALA A 297 14.54 -3.91 -5.16
CA ALA A 297 15.86 -3.99 -5.76
C ALA A 297 16.41 -5.42 -5.76
N ILE A 298 16.34 -6.13 -4.62
CA ILE A 298 16.76 -7.53 -4.55
C ILE A 298 15.86 -8.43 -5.39
N THR A 299 14.55 -8.25 -5.36
CA THR A 299 13.62 -9.04 -6.18
C THR A 299 13.97 -8.94 -7.67
N HIS A 300 14.31 -7.73 -8.14
CA HIS A 300 14.76 -7.52 -9.53
C HIS A 300 16.13 -8.14 -9.82
N SER A 301 17.03 -8.16 -8.84
CA SER A 301 18.35 -8.73 -8.98
C SER A 301 18.35 -10.27 -9.06
N LEU A 302 17.29 -10.90 -8.54
CA LEU A 302 17.13 -12.37 -8.58
C LEU A 302 16.60 -12.89 -9.91
N VAL A 303 16.17 -12.02 -10.83
CA VAL A 303 15.53 -12.39 -12.10
C VAL A 303 16.17 -11.68 -13.29
N GLY A 304 16.03 -12.25 -14.49
CA GLY A 304 16.42 -11.59 -15.73
C GLY A 304 15.55 -10.36 -16.04
N LEU A 305 16.05 -9.47 -16.90
CA LEU A 305 15.41 -8.19 -17.24
C LEU A 305 13.92 -8.32 -17.59
N ARG A 306 13.57 -9.32 -18.40
CA ARG A 306 12.18 -9.57 -18.86
C ARG A 306 11.22 -10.00 -17.74
N MET A 307 11.75 -10.54 -16.62
CA MET A 307 10.93 -11.00 -15.48
C MET A 307 10.71 -9.94 -14.41
N ARG A 308 11.38 -8.78 -14.47
CA ARG A 308 11.34 -7.76 -13.40
C ARG A 308 9.94 -7.22 -13.12
N ALA A 309 9.20 -6.86 -14.16
CA ALA A 309 7.83 -6.37 -14.00
C ALA A 309 6.93 -7.42 -13.35
N MET A 310 7.01 -8.68 -13.83
CA MET A 310 6.23 -9.79 -13.27
C MET A 310 6.65 -10.10 -11.82
N SER A 311 7.94 -10.01 -11.50
CA SER A 311 8.44 -10.24 -10.15
C SER A 311 7.95 -9.19 -9.14
N SER A 312 7.89 -7.92 -9.56
CA SER A 312 7.25 -6.86 -8.77
C SER A 312 5.76 -7.13 -8.56
N ALA A 313 5.05 -7.53 -9.61
CA ALA A 313 3.61 -7.84 -9.52
C ALA A 313 3.35 -8.99 -8.54
N ILE A 314 4.17 -10.04 -8.57
CA ILE A 314 4.08 -11.16 -7.62
C ILE A 314 4.34 -10.67 -6.18
N LEU A 315 5.38 -9.85 -5.96
CA LEU A 315 5.68 -9.32 -4.65
C LEU A 315 4.54 -8.44 -4.12
N PHE A 316 4.04 -7.50 -4.94
CA PHE A 316 2.92 -6.64 -4.57
C PHE A 316 1.62 -7.42 -4.33
N PHE A 317 1.38 -8.50 -5.09
CA PHE A 317 0.25 -9.39 -4.82
C PHE A 317 0.34 -9.98 -3.40
N ILE A 318 1.51 -10.50 -3.02
CA ILE A 318 1.73 -11.07 -1.67
C ILE A 318 1.55 -10.00 -0.59
N LEU A 319 2.13 -8.80 -0.80
CA LEU A 319 1.99 -7.68 0.15
C LEU A 319 0.53 -7.28 0.35
N ASN A 320 -0.20 -7.08 -0.74
CA ASN A 320 -1.59 -6.62 -0.66
C ASN A 320 -2.52 -7.72 -0.15
N PHE A 321 -2.33 -8.96 -0.58
CA PHE A 321 -3.18 -10.06 -0.11
C PHE A 321 -3.00 -10.31 1.40
N ILE A 322 -1.77 -10.40 1.88
CA ILE A 322 -1.50 -10.61 3.31
C ILE A 322 -1.71 -9.31 4.09
N GLY A 323 -1.16 -8.20 3.61
CA GLY A 323 -1.14 -6.94 4.34
C GLY A 323 -2.49 -6.25 4.36
N LEU A 324 -2.95 -5.78 3.21
CA LEU A 324 -4.22 -5.07 3.10
C LEU A 324 -5.40 -5.99 3.41
N GLY A 325 -5.36 -7.25 2.97
CA GLY A 325 -6.46 -8.19 3.21
C GLY A 325 -6.63 -8.51 4.69
N PHE A 326 -5.60 -8.96 5.36
CA PHE A 326 -5.72 -9.50 6.72
C PHE A 326 -5.34 -8.53 7.83
N GLY A 327 -4.47 -7.53 7.57
CA GLY A 327 -3.98 -6.62 8.62
C GLY A 327 -5.10 -5.94 9.40
N PRO A 328 -5.94 -5.12 8.75
CA PRO A 328 -7.04 -4.44 9.45
C PRO A 328 -8.07 -5.42 10.01
N MET A 329 -8.39 -6.50 9.29
CA MET A 329 -9.38 -7.49 9.72
C MET A 329 -8.97 -8.17 11.03
N VAL A 330 -7.71 -8.60 11.15
CA VAL A 330 -7.22 -9.32 12.34
C VAL A 330 -7.17 -8.38 13.55
N ILE A 331 -6.71 -7.14 13.39
CA ILE A 331 -6.67 -6.17 14.49
C ILE A 331 -8.09 -5.87 14.97
N GLY A 332 -9.03 -5.62 14.05
CA GLY A 332 -10.42 -5.39 14.39
C GLY A 332 -11.05 -6.60 15.10
N PHE A 333 -10.80 -7.81 14.62
CA PHE A 333 -11.29 -9.03 15.25
C PHE A 333 -10.74 -9.23 16.67
N VAL A 334 -9.44 -9.00 16.87
CA VAL A 334 -8.83 -9.09 18.21
C VAL A 334 -9.41 -8.01 19.13
N SER A 335 -9.61 -6.78 18.63
CA SER A 335 -10.23 -5.69 19.39
C SER A 335 -11.65 -6.06 19.86
N ASP A 336 -12.51 -6.55 18.96
CA ASP A 336 -13.87 -6.96 19.31
C ASP A 336 -13.87 -8.14 20.30
N MET A 337 -12.97 -9.10 20.14
CA MET A 337 -12.87 -10.27 21.01
C MET A 337 -12.55 -9.89 22.47
N ILE A 338 -11.72 -8.86 22.69
CA ILE A 338 -11.33 -8.42 24.02
C ILE A 338 -12.15 -7.23 24.53
N ASN A 339 -13.02 -6.68 23.70
CA ASN A 339 -13.88 -5.53 24.05
C ASN A 339 -14.75 -5.75 25.31
N PRO A 340 -15.33 -6.93 25.58
CA PRO A 340 -16.08 -7.17 26.81
C PRO A 340 -15.28 -6.93 28.09
N THR A 341 -13.93 -7.07 28.02
CA THR A 341 -13.05 -6.89 29.18
C THR A 341 -12.46 -5.48 29.24
N TYR A 342 -12.08 -4.91 28.09
CA TYR A 342 -11.31 -3.67 28.03
C TYR A 342 -12.10 -2.46 27.51
N GLY A 343 -13.33 -2.66 27.01
CA GLY A 343 -14.17 -1.58 26.51
C GLY A 343 -13.46 -0.72 25.45
N ILE A 344 -13.46 0.59 25.64
CA ILE A 344 -12.87 1.56 24.70
C ILE A 344 -11.35 1.35 24.48
N GLU A 345 -10.66 0.77 25.47
CA GLU A 345 -9.23 0.45 25.42
C GLU A 345 -8.91 -0.80 24.56
N SER A 346 -9.92 -1.55 24.11
CA SER A 346 -9.72 -2.80 23.38
C SER A 346 -8.83 -2.62 22.16
N ILE A 347 -8.94 -1.51 21.43
CA ILE A 347 -8.10 -1.23 20.26
C ILE A 347 -6.63 -1.04 20.64
N ARG A 348 -6.32 -0.41 21.78
CA ARG A 348 -4.95 -0.28 22.32
C ARG A 348 -4.34 -1.64 22.54
N TYR A 349 -5.05 -2.51 23.26
CA TYR A 349 -4.56 -3.86 23.57
C TYR A 349 -4.49 -4.76 22.36
N ALA A 350 -5.42 -4.65 21.42
CA ALA A 350 -5.34 -5.38 20.14
C ALA A 350 -4.06 -5.00 19.35
N LEU A 351 -3.75 -3.72 19.27
CA LEU A 351 -2.51 -3.24 18.66
C LEU A 351 -1.27 -3.72 19.42
N LEU A 352 -1.28 -3.68 20.76
CA LEU A 352 -0.18 -4.16 21.62
C LEU A 352 0.06 -5.67 21.50
N ILE A 353 -0.95 -6.47 21.20
CA ILE A 353 -0.83 -7.92 20.99
C ILE A 353 -0.33 -8.22 19.58
N VAL A 354 -1.00 -7.69 18.58
CA VAL A 354 -0.81 -8.11 17.18
C VAL A 354 0.46 -7.51 16.57
N ILE A 355 0.70 -6.20 16.79
CA ILE A 355 1.78 -5.48 16.12
C ILE A 355 3.17 -5.94 16.54
N PRO A 356 3.51 -6.11 17.83
CA PRO A 356 4.85 -6.55 18.22
C PRO A 356 5.19 -7.95 17.70
N ILE A 357 4.25 -8.89 17.83
CA ILE A 357 4.43 -10.28 17.35
C ILE A 357 4.71 -10.28 15.85
N SER A 358 3.88 -9.59 15.08
CA SER A 358 4.02 -9.51 13.62
C SER A 358 5.29 -8.77 13.19
N THR A 359 5.68 -7.71 13.91
CA THR A 359 6.91 -6.94 13.65
C THR A 359 8.16 -7.81 13.87
N LEU A 360 8.23 -8.54 14.98
CA LEU A 360 9.33 -9.46 15.27
C LEU A 360 9.39 -10.61 14.25
N TRP A 361 8.23 -11.13 13.85
CA TRP A 361 8.14 -12.18 12.83
C TRP A 361 8.64 -11.68 11.47
N SER A 362 8.22 -10.51 11.04
CA SER A 362 8.71 -9.87 9.81
C SER A 362 10.23 -9.67 9.84
N ALA A 363 10.77 -9.07 10.93
CA ALA A 363 12.20 -8.84 11.09
C ALA A 363 13.01 -10.16 11.03
N THR A 364 12.50 -11.22 11.67
CA THR A 364 13.11 -12.55 11.63
C THR A 364 13.24 -13.07 10.21
N HIS A 365 12.20 -12.95 9.40
CA HIS A 365 12.22 -13.37 8.01
C HIS A 365 13.17 -12.54 7.15
N TYR A 366 13.32 -11.23 7.40
CA TYR A 366 14.35 -10.41 6.75
C TYR A 366 15.77 -10.91 7.07
N PHE A 367 16.06 -11.22 8.34
CA PHE A 367 17.37 -11.78 8.70
C PHE A 367 17.61 -13.15 8.07
N ILE A 368 16.59 -14.01 7.99
CA ILE A 368 16.71 -15.30 7.31
C ILE A 368 16.92 -15.10 5.80
N ALA A 369 16.22 -14.18 5.16
CA ALA A 369 16.42 -13.85 3.75
C ALA A 369 17.87 -13.42 3.48
N ALA A 370 18.44 -12.59 4.36
CA ALA A 370 19.82 -12.13 4.26
C ALA A 370 20.83 -13.29 4.21
N LYS A 371 20.59 -14.41 4.88
CA LYS A 371 21.50 -15.57 4.87
C LYS A 371 21.65 -16.19 3.48
N TYR A 372 20.60 -16.14 2.66
CA TYR A 372 20.55 -16.82 1.36
C TYR A 372 20.79 -15.88 0.17
N ILE A 373 20.87 -14.56 0.39
CA ILE A 373 20.97 -13.59 -0.71
C ILE A 373 22.20 -13.79 -1.58
N ARG A 374 23.36 -14.04 -0.99
CA ARG A 374 24.60 -14.22 -1.76
C ARG A 374 24.52 -15.41 -2.70
N ASP A 375 24.13 -16.56 -2.17
CA ASP A 375 23.99 -17.80 -2.92
C ASP A 375 22.95 -17.68 -4.03
N ASP A 376 21.80 -17.05 -3.73
CA ASP A 376 20.72 -16.88 -4.70
C ASP A 376 21.07 -15.85 -5.79
N LEU A 377 21.89 -14.82 -5.50
CA LEU A 377 22.39 -13.88 -6.50
C LEU A 377 23.43 -14.51 -7.44
N GLU A 378 24.27 -15.44 -6.96
CA GLU A 378 25.19 -16.19 -7.81
C GLU A 378 24.46 -17.07 -8.84
N LEU A 379 23.28 -17.54 -8.47
CA LEU A 379 22.39 -18.34 -9.31
C LEU A 379 21.42 -17.51 -10.16
N ALA A 380 21.45 -16.18 -10.07
CA ALA A 380 20.58 -15.31 -10.85
C ALA A 380 20.99 -15.29 -12.33
N PRO A 381 20.05 -15.15 -13.28
CA PRO A 381 20.38 -14.97 -14.70
C PRO A 381 21.24 -13.70 -14.87
N LYS A 382 22.36 -13.86 -15.57
CA LYS A 382 23.27 -12.76 -15.91
C LYS A 382 22.74 -11.94 -17.08
#